data_e1da6850089caaf85caa0ee10c7f3ed3
#
_entry.id   e1da6850089caaf85caa0ee10c7f3ed3
#
_cell.length_a   1.000
_cell.length_b   1.000
_cell.length_c   1.000
_cell.angle_alpha   90.00
_cell.angle_beta   90.00
_cell.angle_gamma   90.00
#
_symmetry.space_group_name_H-M   'P 1'
#
loop_
_entity.id
_entity.type
_entity.pdbx_description
1 polymer ?
#
loop_
_entity_poly.entity_id
_entity_poly.type
_entity_poly.pdbx_seq_one_letter_code
_entity_poly.pdbx_strand_id
1 'polypeptide(L)'
;MREYLLDILALLRSDKSKEELLSLLDDYHEADLADALENLEEEERPKFYELFDEEVLSEIFAHLDDASLYLKELGLEQAAEVIEEMDSSDAVEVLADLEEEERDELLALIEDEVKEDIELIASYDEDELGSIMTNNYIVIKRGLTVKQAMRSVIEEAAENDNVSIIYVVEDNDLYYGTIDLRDLFIARADTPLETIIKKTYPTFYATDLIEDAHPVLTDYALESYPVLNQDNQLIGVITSQLLVDMVTDELNDDFAKLAGLSEESEITDSLFKLARKRVPWLVILLVLGLITSLVISGYEEVVGTIPIIVFFQSLVLGMSGNAGTQSLAVTLQSISDMKLSRKNTLKILLKEMGTGLIIGACLGLLAFGIIVLVLSLIPSLEALAFKTAFSVGVSLLVSMTSSAVVGSAIPLILTKIKVDPAVASGPFITTLNDIIAIVIYYSLATILFLGI
;
A
#
# COMPACT_ATOMS: atom_id res chain seq x y z
N MET A 1 8.19 -4.59 21.71
CA MET A 1 9.19 -3.97 20.86
C MET A 1 10.18 -3.07 21.61
N ARG A 2 9.84 -2.08 22.38
CA ARG A 2 10.84 -1.23 23.08
C ARG A 2 11.51 -1.83 24.32
N GLU A 3 11.11 -2.99 24.78
CA GLU A 3 11.62 -3.59 26.02
C GLU A 3 13.04 -4.14 25.85
N TYR A 4 13.38 -4.67 24.67
CA TYR A 4 14.70 -5.27 24.38
C TYR A 4 15.74 -4.27 23.89
N LEU A 5 15.35 -3.19 23.18
CA LEU A 5 16.26 -2.20 22.62
C LEU A 5 17.26 -1.63 23.66
N LEU A 6 16.76 -1.25 24.85
CA LEU A 6 17.62 -0.70 25.89
C LEU A 6 18.59 -1.74 26.47
N ASP A 7 18.19 -2.98 26.53
CA ASP A 7 19.02 -4.09 27.01
C ASP A 7 20.12 -4.39 26.00
N ILE A 8 19.78 -4.45 24.69
CA ILE A 8 20.75 -4.65 23.58
C ILE A 8 21.78 -3.50 23.56
N LEU A 9 21.33 -2.26 23.59
CA LEU A 9 22.24 -1.09 23.61
C LEU A 9 23.15 -1.10 24.86
N ALA A 10 22.64 -1.53 26.01
CA ALA A 10 23.46 -1.67 27.22
C ALA A 10 24.50 -2.80 27.09
N LEU A 11 24.17 -3.88 26.42
CA LEU A 11 25.10 -4.98 26.13
C LEU A 11 26.19 -4.50 25.16
N LEU A 12 25.84 -3.89 24.05
CA LEU A 12 26.77 -3.39 23.01
C LEU A 12 27.76 -2.35 23.59
N ARG A 13 27.33 -1.52 24.55
CA ARG A 13 28.16 -0.54 25.26
C ARG A 13 28.96 -1.10 26.44
N SER A 14 28.81 -2.39 26.72
CA SER A 14 29.54 -3.03 27.83
C SER A 14 30.97 -3.39 27.42
N ASP A 15 31.86 -3.61 28.44
CA ASP A 15 33.24 -4.05 28.27
C ASP A 15 33.36 -5.60 28.17
N LYS A 16 32.35 -6.28 27.65
CA LYS A 16 32.35 -7.75 27.49
C LYS A 16 33.19 -8.18 26.30
N SER A 17 33.67 -9.40 26.29
CA SER A 17 34.37 -9.97 25.12
C SER A 17 33.39 -10.25 23.97
N LYS A 18 33.91 -10.34 22.74
CA LYS A 18 33.13 -10.67 21.54
C LYS A 18 32.31 -11.95 21.75
N GLU A 19 32.92 -13.01 22.27
CA GLU A 19 32.27 -14.30 22.50
C GLU A 19 31.12 -14.22 23.54
N GLU A 20 31.30 -13.39 24.60
CA GLU A 20 30.27 -13.18 25.63
C GLU A 20 29.10 -12.33 25.04
N LEU A 21 29.40 -11.35 24.20
CA LEU A 21 28.37 -10.51 23.56
C LEU A 21 27.54 -11.34 22.59
N LEU A 22 28.17 -12.10 21.69
CA LEU A 22 27.49 -12.97 20.74
C LEU A 22 26.55 -13.96 21.48
N SER A 23 27.04 -14.64 22.52
CA SER A 23 26.20 -15.57 23.28
C SER A 23 25.02 -14.92 24.01
N LEU A 24 25.07 -13.62 24.27
CA LEU A 24 23.98 -12.88 24.91
C LEU A 24 23.02 -12.24 23.89
N LEU A 25 23.51 -11.96 22.70
CA LEU A 25 22.74 -11.38 21.61
C LEU A 25 22.01 -12.44 20.77
N ASP A 26 22.47 -13.67 20.78
CA ASP A 26 21.89 -14.84 20.11
C ASP A 26 20.43 -15.17 20.52
N ASP A 27 19.98 -14.70 21.68
CA ASP A 27 18.61 -14.83 22.15
C ASP A 27 17.66 -13.74 21.59
N TYR A 28 18.17 -12.71 20.90
CA TYR A 28 17.39 -11.62 20.33
C TYR A 28 17.17 -11.85 18.85
N HIS A 29 16.00 -11.43 18.36
CA HIS A 29 15.66 -11.50 16.95
C HIS A 29 16.41 -10.43 16.16
N GLU A 30 16.69 -10.69 14.88
CA GLU A 30 17.42 -9.82 13.96
C GLU A 30 16.75 -8.44 13.84
N ALA A 31 15.42 -8.38 13.85
CA ALA A 31 14.66 -7.12 13.89
C ALA A 31 14.95 -6.26 15.14
N ASP A 32 15.15 -6.88 16.33
CA ASP A 32 15.53 -6.14 17.54
C ASP A 32 16.99 -5.64 17.48
N LEU A 33 17.85 -6.38 16.76
CA LEU A 33 19.24 -5.99 16.49
C LEU A 33 19.32 -4.87 15.46
N ALA A 34 18.45 -4.86 14.44
CA ALA A 34 18.29 -3.77 13.48
C ALA A 34 17.84 -2.48 14.18
N ASP A 35 16.79 -2.55 15.01
CA ASP A 35 16.35 -1.42 15.86
C ASP A 35 17.51 -0.89 16.72
N ALA A 36 18.37 -1.77 17.23
CA ALA A 36 19.53 -1.36 18.01
C ALA A 36 20.60 -0.68 17.16
N LEU A 37 20.89 -1.18 15.97
CA LEU A 37 21.85 -0.58 15.03
C LEU A 37 21.44 0.83 14.63
N GLU A 38 20.16 1.06 14.33
CA GLU A 38 19.63 2.39 14.00
C GLU A 38 19.76 3.39 15.15
N ASN A 39 19.77 2.92 16.41
CA ASN A 39 19.91 3.74 17.61
C ASN A 39 21.35 3.85 18.13
N LEU A 40 22.35 3.27 17.43
CA LEU A 40 23.76 3.46 17.71
C LEU A 40 24.29 4.76 17.09
N GLU A 41 25.19 5.42 17.82
CA GLU A 41 25.95 6.54 17.27
C GLU A 41 26.92 6.03 16.19
N GLU A 42 27.19 6.85 15.17
CA GLU A 42 28.07 6.50 14.03
C GLU A 42 29.43 5.92 14.45
N GLU A 43 29.97 6.40 15.59
CA GLU A 43 31.23 5.94 16.20
C GLU A 43 31.13 4.55 16.84
N GLU A 44 29.91 4.08 17.19
CA GLU A 44 29.66 2.79 17.85
C GLU A 44 29.41 1.64 16.84
N ARG A 45 28.94 1.95 15.63
CA ARG A 45 28.53 1.00 14.58
C ARG A 45 29.64 0.07 14.08
N PRO A 46 30.90 0.53 13.90
CA PRO A 46 31.97 -0.38 13.46
C PRO A 46 32.17 -1.57 14.41
N LYS A 47 31.99 -1.35 15.73
CA LYS A 47 32.06 -2.44 16.72
C LYS A 47 30.91 -3.45 16.53
N PHE A 48 29.74 -2.98 16.11
CA PHE A 48 28.59 -3.81 15.83
C PHE A 48 28.85 -4.70 14.61
N TYR A 49 29.35 -4.14 13.51
CA TYR A 49 29.69 -4.89 12.31
C TYR A 49 30.79 -5.94 12.53
N GLU A 50 31.77 -5.65 13.40
CA GLU A 50 32.79 -6.64 13.78
C GLU A 50 32.29 -7.81 14.65
N LEU A 51 31.09 -7.67 15.27
CA LEU A 51 30.53 -8.71 16.11
C LEU A 51 29.99 -9.88 15.33
N PHE A 52 29.22 -9.59 14.28
CA PHE A 52 28.47 -10.56 13.50
C PHE A 52 29.26 -10.97 12.25
N ASP A 53 28.95 -12.14 11.70
CA ASP A 53 29.36 -12.55 10.35
C ASP A 53 28.41 -11.99 9.31
N GLU A 54 28.74 -12.20 8.05
CA GLU A 54 28.03 -11.65 6.91
C GLU A 54 26.61 -12.21 6.79
N GLU A 55 26.38 -13.49 7.16
CA GLU A 55 25.07 -14.16 7.18
C GLU A 55 24.12 -13.45 8.18
N VAL A 56 24.54 -13.26 9.43
CA VAL A 56 23.73 -12.56 10.43
C VAL A 56 23.57 -11.07 10.09
N LEU A 57 24.58 -10.44 9.49
CA LEU A 57 24.46 -9.04 9.05
C LEU A 57 23.44 -8.90 7.92
N SER A 58 23.37 -9.85 6.98
CA SER A 58 22.39 -9.82 5.90
C SER A 58 20.96 -9.87 6.43
N GLU A 59 20.69 -10.76 7.40
CA GLU A 59 19.38 -10.86 8.08
C GLU A 59 19.03 -9.58 8.86
N ILE A 60 19.99 -8.96 9.56
CA ILE A 60 19.78 -7.70 10.25
C ILE A 60 19.47 -6.57 9.25
N PHE A 61 20.21 -6.53 8.13
CA PHE A 61 20.07 -5.47 7.12
C PHE A 61 18.71 -5.55 6.39
N ALA A 62 18.15 -6.75 6.22
CA ALA A 62 16.80 -6.95 5.68
C ALA A 62 15.69 -6.30 6.55
N HIS A 63 15.99 -5.97 7.81
CA HIS A 63 15.05 -5.33 8.73
C HIS A 63 15.29 -3.82 8.95
N LEU A 64 16.25 -3.20 8.25
CA LEU A 64 16.55 -1.78 8.38
C LEU A 64 15.65 -0.93 7.47
N ASP A 65 15.21 0.24 7.96
CA ASP A 65 14.42 1.19 7.16
C ASP A 65 15.22 1.75 5.95
N ASP A 66 16.54 1.88 6.06
CA ASP A 66 17.44 2.36 5.00
C ASP A 66 18.77 1.58 5.07
N ALA A 67 18.73 0.32 4.63
CA ALA A 67 19.90 -0.57 4.62
C ALA A 67 21.07 -0.01 3.79
N SER A 68 20.76 0.74 2.73
CA SER A 68 21.78 1.32 1.83
C SER A 68 22.73 2.28 2.55
N LEU A 69 22.24 2.99 3.57
CA LEU A 69 23.03 3.87 4.41
C LEU A 69 24.13 3.11 5.18
N TYR A 70 23.73 1.99 5.80
CA TYR A 70 24.59 1.17 6.64
C TYR A 70 25.54 0.32 5.81
N LEU A 71 25.11 -0.12 4.62
CA LEU A 71 25.93 -0.84 3.67
C LEU A 71 27.14 0.02 3.22
N LYS A 72 26.97 1.33 3.05
CA LYS A 72 28.05 2.27 2.71
C LYS A 72 29.07 2.46 3.83
N GLU A 73 28.73 2.14 5.07
CA GLU A 73 29.66 2.18 6.20
C GLU A 73 30.58 0.95 6.22
N LEU A 74 30.20 -0.14 5.54
CA LEU A 74 31.03 -1.33 5.34
C LEU A 74 32.08 -1.08 4.24
N GLY A 75 33.17 -1.83 4.26
CA GLY A 75 34.08 -1.87 3.10
C GLY A 75 33.42 -2.57 1.92
N LEU A 76 33.84 -2.23 0.70
CA LEU A 76 33.24 -2.74 -0.53
C LEU A 76 33.20 -4.28 -0.61
N GLU A 77 34.26 -4.96 -0.13
CA GLU A 77 34.33 -6.43 -0.08
C GLU A 77 33.30 -7.00 0.91
N GLN A 78 33.22 -6.45 2.12
CA GLN A 78 32.26 -6.92 3.13
C GLN A 78 30.81 -6.59 2.74
N ALA A 79 30.57 -5.45 2.12
CA ALA A 79 29.24 -5.10 1.61
C ALA A 79 28.78 -6.07 0.50
N ALA A 80 29.68 -6.52 -0.37
CA ALA A 80 29.36 -7.53 -1.38
C ALA A 80 29.04 -8.88 -0.74
N GLU A 81 29.83 -9.33 0.26
CA GLU A 81 29.58 -10.58 0.99
C GLU A 81 28.23 -10.54 1.74
N VAL A 82 27.85 -9.40 2.33
CA VAL A 82 26.52 -9.23 2.96
C VAL A 82 25.37 -9.31 1.94
N ILE A 83 25.54 -8.72 0.76
CA ILE A 83 24.54 -8.82 -0.32
C ILE A 83 24.43 -10.26 -0.86
N GLU A 84 25.55 -11.01 -0.93
CA GLU A 84 25.53 -12.41 -1.35
C GLU A 84 24.72 -13.33 -0.43
N GLU A 85 24.74 -13.04 0.87
CA GLU A 85 23.98 -13.79 1.89
C GLU A 85 22.53 -13.31 2.07
N MET A 86 22.14 -12.19 1.43
CA MET A 86 20.77 -11.70 1.49
C MET A 86 19.81 -12.53 0.62
N ASP A 87 18.55 -12.61 1.03
CA ASP A 87 17.49 -13.01 0.11
C ASP A 87 17.49 -12.11 -1.14
N SER A 88 17.33 -12.72 -2.32
CA SER A 88 17.48 -12.00 -3.58
C SER A 88 16.49 -10.82 -3.73
N SER A 89 15.29 -10.89 -3.13
CA SER A 89 14.33 -9.77 -3.07
C SER A 89 14.87 -8.60 -2.26
N ASP A 90 15.43 -8.87 -1.07
CA ASP A 90 15.99 -7.85 -0.19
C ASP A 90 17.24 -7.21 -0.80
N ALA A 91 18.08 -8.04 -1.42
CA ALA A 91 19.26 -7.56 -2.15
C ALA A 91 18.88 -6.59 -3.30
N VAL A 92 17.81 -6.87 -4.05
CA VAL A 92 17.29 -5.98 -5.10
C VAL A 92 16.83 -4.65 -4.53
N GLU A 93 16.09 -4.66 -3.42
CA GLU A 93 15.60 -3.46 -2.75
C GLU A 93 16.75 -2.57 -2.26
N VAL A 94 17.72 -3.16 -1.54
CA VAL A 94 18.89 -2.43 -1.03
C VAL A 94 19.75 -1.87 -2.16
N LEU A 95 19.95 -2.62 -3.24
CA LEU A 95 20.72 -2.18 -4.40
C LEU A 95 20.01 -1.10 -5.23
N ALA A 96 18.66 -1.06 -5.22
CA ALA A 96 17.89 -0.03 -5.90
C ALA A 96 18.09 1.37 -5.29
N ASP A 97 18.36 1.45 -3.98
CA ASP A 97 18.60 2.70 -3.25
C ASP A 97 20.03 3.23 -3.38
N LEU A 98 20.94 2.47 -4.02
CA LEU A 98 22.31 2.89 -4.27
C LEU A 98 22.44 3.71 -5.56
N GLU A 99 23.48 4.55 -5.62
CA GLU A 99 23.84 5.21 -6.87
C GLU A 99 24.36 4.18 -7.90
N GLU A 100 24.13 4.42 -9.19
CA GLU A 100 24.45 3.48 -10.28
C GLU A 100 25.92 3.02 -10.26
N GLU A 101 26.86 3.94 -9.95
CA GLU A 101 28.29 3.61 -9.84
C GLU A 101 28.60 2.68 -8.66
N GLU A 102 27.99 2.91 -7.49
CA GLU A 102 28.17 2.09 -6.28
C GLU A 102 27.57 0.69 -6.47
N ARG A 103 26.38 0.62 -7.06
CA ARG A 103 25.71 -0.64 -7.38
C ARG A 103 26.53 -1.49 -8.35
N ASP A 104 27.04 -0.89 -9.44
CA ASP A 104 27.84 -1.62 -10.43
C ASP A 104 29.16 -2.14 -9.83
N GLU A 105 29.79 -1.39 -8.90
CA GLU A 105 30.98 -1.83 -8.20
C GLU A 105 30.71 -3.02 -7.27
N LEU A 106 29.59 -3.05 -6.56
CA LEU A 106 29.16 -4.17 -5.73
C LEU A 106 28.83 -5.39 -6.57
N LEU A 107 27.99 -5.25 -7.60
CA LEU A 107 27.63 -6.34 -8.52
C LEU A 107 28.83 -6.97 -9.27
N ALA A 108 29.93 -6.25 -9.37
CA ALA A 108 31.15 -6.79 -9.95
C ALA A 108 31.94 -7.73 -9.00
N LEU A 109 31.63 -7.69 -7.69
CA LEU A 109 32.30 -8.53 -6.69
C LEU A 109 31.46 -9.75 -6.29
N ILE A 110 30.16 -9.70 -6.50
CA ILE A 110 29.18 -10.76 -6.19
C ILE A 110 29.36 -11.96 -7.13
N GLU A 111 29.14 -13.18 -6.64
CA GLU A 111 29.19 -14.42 -7.42
C GLU A 111 28.17 -14.40 -8.58
N ASP A 112 28.58 -15.02 -9.72
CA ASP A 112 27.78 -14.97 -10.96
C ASP A 112 26.33 -15.53 -10.77
N GLU A 113 26.14 -16.55 -9.90
CA GLU A 113 24.85 -17.20 -9.64
C GLU A 113 23.89 -16.24 -8.90
N VAL A 114 24.33 -15.60 -7.81
CA VAL A 114 23.55 -14.63 -7.05
C VAL A 114 23.22 -13.40 -7.91
N LYS A 115 24.18 -12.97 -8.71
CA LYS A 115 23.98 -11.86 -9.64
C LYS A 115 22.92 -12.16 -10.69
N GLU A 116 22.88 -13.38 -11.26
CA GLU A 116 21.84 -13.79 -12.22
C GLU A 116 20.44 -13.74 -11.57
N ASP A 117 20.31 -14.13 -10.30
CA ASP A 117 19.06 -14.07 -9.56
C ASP A 117 18.62 -12.62 -9.29
N ILE A 118 19.54 -11.76 -8.85
CA ILE A 118 19.28 -10.33 -8.64
C ILE A 118 18.85 -9.67 -9.96
N GLU A 119 19.58 -9.92 -11.07
CA GLU A 119 19.24 -9.37 -12.39
C GLU A 119 17.88 -9.89 -12.90
N LEU A 120 17.53 -11.15 -12.61
CA LEU A 120 16.24 -11.73 -12.97
C LEU A 120 15.09 -10.99 -12.25
N ILE A 121 15.20 -10.84 -10.93
CA ILE A 121 14.18 -10.17 -10.12
C ILE A 121 14.06 -8.69 -10.52
N ALA A 122 15.17 -7.98 -10.66
CA ALA A 122 15.23 -6.59 -11.10
C ALA A 122 14.71 -6.36 -12.54
N SER A 123 14.54 -7.42 -13.33
CA SER A 123 14.01 -7.32 -14.71
C SER A 123 12.50 -7.18 -14.78
N TYR A 124 11.78 -7.45 -13.70
CA TYR A 124 10.33 -7.32 -13.60
C TYR A 124 9.94 -5.90 -13.17
N ASP A 125 8.73 -5.46 -13.57
CA ASP A 125 8.17 -4.19 -13.13
C ASP A 125 7.80 -4.26 -11.64
N GLU A 126 7.86 -3.14 -10.91
CA GLU A 126 7.62 -3.07 -9.45
C GLU A 126 6.22 -3.57 -9.02
N ASP A 127 5.25 -3.55 -9.92
CA ASP A 127 3.89 -4.04 -9.70
C ASP A 127 3.68 -5.51 -10.09
N GLU A 128 4.72 -6.19 -10.61
CA GLU A 128 4.69 -7.59 -10.99
C GLU A 128 5.19 -8.50 -9.86
N LEU A 129 4.62 -9.70 -9.72
CA LEU A 129 5.01 -10.67 -8.69
C LEU A 129 6.45 -11.16 -8.82
N GLY A 130 7.04 -11.06 -9.99
CA GLY A 130 8.45 -11.39 -10.22
C GLY A 130 9.43 -10.46 -9.52
N SER A 131 9.04 -9.22 -9.23
CA SER A 131 9.89 -8.23 -8.55
C SER A 131 10.10 -8.51 -7.06
N ILE A 132 9.27 -9.38 -6.48
CA ILE A 132 9.23 -9.69 -5.05
C ILE A 132 9.44 -11.16 -4.72
N MET A 133 9.70 -11.99 -5.72
CA MET A 133 9.96 -13.40 -5.49
C MET A 133 11.33 -13.60 -4.85
N THR A 134 11.46 -14.65 -4.05
CA THR A 134 12.73 -15.11 -3.52
C THR A 134 13.15 -16.43 -4.14
N ASN A 135 14.45 -16.69 -4.23
CA ASN A 135 15.04 -17.98 -4.60
C ASN A 135 15.28 -18.89 -3.37
N ASN A 136 15.00 -18.43 -2.16
CA ASN A 136 15.13 -19.16 -0.91
C ASN A 136 13.98 -20.17 -0.75
N TYR A 137 14.08 -21.34 -1.39
CA TYR A 137 13.08 -22.41 -1.32
C TYR A 137 13.68 -23.79 -1.66
N ILE A 138 13.07 -24.85 -1.15
CA ILE A 138 13.52 -26.23 -1.41
C ILE A 138 12.84 -26.80 -2.65
N VAL A 139 13.66 -27.31 -3.60
CA VAL A 139 13.19 -27.96 -4.81
C VAL A 139 13.71 -29.40 -4.90
N ILE A 140 12.85 -30.36 -5.25
CA ILE A 140 13.25 -31.75 -5.47
C ILE A 140 12.76 -32.25 -6.84
N LYS A 141 13.48 -33.21 -7.40
CA LYS A 141 13.09 -33.83 -8.66
C LYS A 141 11.97 -34.86 -8.46
N ARG A 142 11.03 -34.90 -9.42
CA ARG A 142 10.01 -35.95 -9.50
C ARG A 142 10.63 -37.34 -9.63
N GLY A 143 9.98 -38.36 -9.08
CA GLY A 143 10.41 -39.75 -9.24
C GLY A 143 11.31 -40.27 -8.09
N LEU A 144 11.63 -39.44 -7.11
CA LEU A 144 12.33 -39.87 -5.90
C LEU A 144 11.43 -40.73 -5.03
N THR A 145 12.03 -41.54 -4.15
CA THR A 145 11.35 -42.14 -3.00
C THR A 145 11.31 -41.14 -1.84
N VAL A 146 10.38 -41.33 -0.87
CA VAL A 146 10.29 -40.47 0.33
C VAL A 146 11.65 -40.38 1.06
N LYS A 147 12.41 -41.50 1.14
CA LYS A 147 13.74 -41.50 1.74
C LYS A 147 14.75 -40.63 1.00
N GLN A 148 14.71 -40.65 -0.33
CA GLN A 148 15.62 -39.83 -1.17
C GLN A 148 15.22 -38.36 -1.08
N ALA A 149 13.92 -38.06 -1.18
CA ALA A 149 13.39 -36.71 -1.05
C ALA A 149 13.77 -36.09 0.32
N MET A 150 13.58 -36.84 1.41
CA MET A 150 13.97 -36.38 2.76
C MET A 150 15.47 -36.06 2.85
N ARG A 151 16.32 -36.85 2.17
CA ARG A 151 17.75 -36.58 2.17
C ARG A 151 18.07 -35.29 1.40
N SER A 152 17.45 -35.09 0.25
CA SER A 152 17.61 -33.87 -0.55
C SER A 152 17.16 -32.64 0.27
N VAL A 153 15.97 -32.73 0.89
CA VAL A 153 15.46 -31.65 1.75
C VAL A 153 16.42 -31.30 2.91
N ILE A 154 17.04 -32.30 3.56
CA ILE A 154 18.00 -32.03 4.64
C ILE A 154 19.28 -31.37 4.11
N GLU A 155 19.71 -31.74 2.89
CA GLU A 155 20.89 -31.14 2.24
C GLU A 155 20.61 -29.70 1.85
N GLU A 156 19.42 -29.38 1.31
CA GLU A 156 19.01 -28.03 0.88
C GLU A 156 18.55 -27.13 2.04
N ALA A 157 18.02 -27.70 3.11
CA ALA A 157 17.62 -26.95 4.30
C ALA A 157 18.80 -26.36 5.12
N ALA A 158 20.04 -26.64 4.72
CA ALA A 158 21.21 -25.97 5.27
C ALA A 158 21.47 -24.59 4.63
N GLU A 159 20.88 -24.34 3.47
CA GLU A 159 21.07 -23.12 2.65
C GLU A 159 19.75 -22.38 2.42
N ASN A 160 18.59 -22.95 2.84
CA ASN A 160 17.27 -22.39 2.60
C ASN A 160 16.39 -22.43 3.85
N ASP A 161 15.76 -21.32 4.22
CA ASP A 161 14.90 -21.19 5.40
C ASP A 161 13.44 -21.56 5.13
N ASN A 162 12.98 -21.39 3.88
CA ASN A 162 11.60 -21.69 3.49
C ASN A 162 11.39 -23.20 3.25
N VAL A 163 11.46 -23.98 4.34
CA VAL A 163 11.42 -25.44 4.33
C VAL A 163 10.01 -26.05 4.42
N SER A 164 9.01 -25.27 4.79
CA SER A 164 7.65 -25.78 5.07
C SER A 164 6.97 -26.38 3.85
N ILE A 165 7.19 -25.80 2.66
CA ILE A 165 6.68 -26.26 1.39
C ILE A 165 7.85 -26.66 0.48
N ILE A 166 7.81 -27.88 0.01
CA ILE A 166 8.82 -28.45 -0.87
C ILE A 166 8.25 -28.47 -2.29
N TYR A 167 8.94 -27.88 -3.23
CA TYR A 167 8.52 -27.82 -4.62
C TYR A 167 9.07 -29.00 -5.41
N VAL A 168 8.22 -29.59 -6.25
CA VAL A 168 8.57 -30.74 -7.06
C VAL A 168 8.60 -30.33 -8.53
N VAL A 169 9.72 -30.56 -9.17
CA VAL A 169 9.92 -30.28 -10.60
C VAL A 169 10.20 -31.54 -11.40
N GLU A 170 9.86 -31.51 -12.70
CA GLU A 170 10.27 -32.51 -13.68
C GLU A 170 11.69 -32.22 -14.22
N ASP A 171 12.12 -33.03 -15.18
CA ASP A 171 13.31 -32.70 -15.95
C ASP A 171 13.09 -31.34 -16.67
N ASN A 172 14.11 -30.49 -16.72
CA ASN A 172 14.09 -29.12 -17.23
C ASN A 172 13.33 -28.11 -16.33
N ASP A 173 13.26 -28.35 -15.02
CA ASP A 173 12.73 -27.46 -14.00
C ASP A 173 11.25 -27.06 -14.18
N LEU A 174 10.51 -27.87 -14.98
CA LEU A 174 9.06 -27.71 -15.12
C LEU A 174 8.37 -28.02 -13.80
N TYR A 175 7.59 -27.05 -13.32
CA TYR A 175 6.82 -27.20 -12.08
C TYR A 175 5.82 -28.35 -12.18
N TYR A 176 5.80 -29.24 -11.19
CA TYR A 176 4.92 -30.41 -11.16
C TYR A 176 3.91 -30.38 -10.00
N GLY A 177 4.29 -29.87 -8.85
CA GLY A 177 3.47 -29.79 -7.65
C GLY A 177 4.25 -29.49 -6.40
N THR A 178 3.61 -29.61 -5.24
CA THR A 178 4.21 -29.35 -3.94
C THR A 178 4.03 -30.51 -2.98
N ILE A 179 4.84 -30.53 -1.94
CA ILE A 179 4.72 -31.43 -0.79
C ILE A 179 4.84 -30.58 0.47
N ASP A 180 3.88 -30.68 1.41
CA ASP A 180 4.09 -30.12 2.73
C ASP A 180 5.17 -30.94 3.46
N LEU A 181 6.12 -30.31 4.10
CA LEU A 181 7.17 -30.97 4.89
C LEU A 181 6.55 -31.93 5.92
N ARG A 182 5.42 -31.57 6.52
CA ARG A 182 4.66 -32.41 7.43
C ARG A 182 4.24 -33.75 6.77
N ASP A 183 3.76 -33.70 5.52
CA ASP A 183 3.31 -34.89 4.81
C ASP A 183 4.50 -35.80 4.47
N LEU A 184 5.68 -35.22 4.20
CA LEU A 184 6.92 -35.95 3.98
C LEU A 184 7.40 -36.63 5.29
N PHE A 185 7.31 -35.97 6.46
CA PHE A 185 7.69 -36.53 7.76
C PHE A 185 6.83 -37.75 8.19
N ILE A 186 5.52 -37.72 7.89
CA ILE A 186 4.63 -38.81 8.28
C ILE A 186 4.59 -39.97 7.28
N ALA A 187 5.11 -39.77 6.08
CA ALA A 187 5.16 -40.79 5.03
C ALA A 187 6.16 -41.90 5.37
N ARG A 188 5.84 -43.14 4.96
CA ARG A 188 6.78 -44.26 5.13
C ARG A 188 7.90 -44.17 4.09
N ALA A 189 9.11 -44.55 4.47
CA ALA A 189 10.29 -44.46 3.62
C ALA A 189 10.14 -45.10 2.22
N ASP A 190 9.35 -46.19 2.13
CA ASP A 190 9.11 -46.92 0.87
C ASP A 190 7.87 -46.44 0.11
N THR A 191 7.19 -45.39 0.59
CA THR A 191 6.01 -44.83 -0.09
C THR A 191 6.47 -44.12 -1.37
N PRO A 192 5.79 -44.32 -2.52
CA PRO A 192 6.05 -43.54 -3.70
C PRO A 192 5.76 -42.05 -3.46
N LEU A 193 6.70 -41.18 -3.76
CA LEU A 193 6.55 -39.74 -3.55
C LEU A 193 5.32 -39.16 -4.22
N GLU A 194 4.98 -39.68 -5.39
CA GLU A 194 3.79 -39.31 -6.19
C GLU A 194 2.47 -39.34 -5.40
N THR A 195 2.38 -40.12 -4.34
CA THR A 195 1.14 -40.26 -3.54
C THR A 195 0.92 -39.11 -2.54
N ILE A 196 1.94 -38.32 -2.28
CA ILE A 196 1.92 -37.17 -1.35
C ILE A 196 2.08 -35.84 -2.07
N ILE A 197 2.37 -35.85 -3.38
CA ILE A 197 2.48 -34.62 -4.19
C ILE A 197 1.09 -34.03 -4.42
N LYS A 198 0.91 -32.76 -4.09
CA LYS A 198 -0.27 -31.95 -4.36
C LYS A 198 -0.10 -31.25 -5.72
N LYS A 199 -0.94 -31.59 -6.70
CA LYS A 199 -0.85 -31.04 -8.06
C LYS A 199 -1.79 -29.86 -8.30
N THR A 200 -2.69 -29.59 -7.38
CA THR A 200 -3.68 -28.51 -7.48
C THR A 200 -3.34 -27.39 -6.49
N TYR A 201 -2.07 -27.04 -6.46
CA TYR A 201 -1.58 -25.95 -5.65
C TYR A 201 -1.68 -24.64 -6.43
N PRO A 202 -2.11 -23.52 -5.81
CA PRO A 202 -2.14 -22.22 -6.48
C PRO A 202 -0.74 -21.83 -6.96
N THR A 203 -0.64 -21.32 -8.17
CA THR A 203 0.61 -20.87 -8.78
C THR A 203 0.42 -19.48 -9.35
N PHE A 204 1.48 -18.70 -9.40
CA PHE A 204 1.51 -17.40 -10.04
C PHE A 204 2.51 -17.40 -11.20
N TYR A 205 2.31 -16.50 -12.16
CA TYR A 205 3.33 -16.17 -13.13
C TYR A 205 4.09 -14.92 -12.66
N ALA A 206 5.37 -14.83 -12.94
CA ALA A 206 6.17 -13.69 -12.54
C ALA A 206 5.65 -12.34 -13.09
N THR A 207 4.92 -12.37 -14.21
CA THR A 207 4.27 -11.22 -14.84
C THR A 207 2.84 -10.97 -14.35
N ASP A 208 2.34 -11.73 -13.36
CA ASP A 208 1.05 -11.44 -12.73
C ASP A 208 1.21 -10.21 -11.82
N LEU A 209 0.17 -9.38 -11.75
CA LEU A 209 0.19 -8.22 -10.89
C LEU A 209 -0.03 -8.59 -9.42
N ILE A 210 0.62 -7.87 -8.54
CA ILE A 210 0.51 -8.03 -7.08
C ILE A 210 -0.94 -7.90 -6.62
N GLU A 211 -1.67 -6.91 -7.15
CA GLU A 211 -3.10 -6.72 -6.87
C GLU A 211 -3.95 -7.97 -7.17
N ASP A 212 -3.63 -8.70 -8.22
CA ASP A 212 -4.35 -9.92 -8.63
C ASP A 212 -4.05 -11.12 -7.72
N ALA A 213 -2.95 -11.12 -6.98
CA ALA A 213 -2.59 -12.17 -6.03
C ALA A 213 -3.43 -12.12 -4.74
N HIS A 214 -3.80 -10.94 -4.26
CA HIS A 214 -4.52 -10.73 -2.99
C HIS A 214 -5.73 -11.66 -2.74
N PRO A 215 -6.65 -11.89 -3.70
CA PRO A 215 -7.78 -12.81 -3.50
C PRO A 215 -7.32 -14.26 -3.27
N VAL A 216 -6.27 -14.70 -3.98
CA VAL A 216 -5.72 -16.06 -3.85
C VAL A 216 -5.09 -16.24 -2.47
N LEU A 217 -4.37 -15.24 -2.00
CA LEU A 217 -3.72 -15.24 -0.69
C LEU A 217 -4.74 -15.35 0.44
N THR A 218 -5.80 -14.55 0.37
CA THR A 218 -6.88 -14.54 1.36
C THR A 218 -7.66 -15.85 1.37
N ASP A 219 -7.92 -16.44 0.19
CA ASP A 219 -8.72 -17.64 0.07
C ASP A 219 -7.96 -18.92 0.47
N TYR A 220 -6.67 -19.00 0.16
CA TYR A 220 -5.87 -20.21 0.40
C TYR A 220 -5.02 -20.15 1.67
N ALA A 221 -4.52 -18.99 2.06
CA ALA A 221 -3.71 -18.76 3.28
C ALA A 221 -2.56 -19.78 3.44
N LEU A 222 -1.78 -19.96 2.37
CA LEU A 222 -0.63 -20.87 2.33
C LEU A 222 0.65 -20.14 2.74
N GLU A 223 1.65 -20.85 3.22
CA GLU A 223 2.92 -20.28 3.69
C GLU A 223 3.77 -19.72 2.55
N SER A 224 3.74 -20.36 1.38
CA SER A 224 4.40 -19.86 0.17
C SER A 224 3.71 -20.31 -1.11
N TYR A 225 3.98 -19.61 -2.21
CA TYR A 225 3.37 -19.81 -3.53
C TYR A 225 4.46 -19.88 -4.61
N PRO A 226 4.44 -20.89 -5.51
CA PRO A 226 5.41 -20.98 -6.59
C PRO A 226 5.17 -19.92 -7.66
N VAL A 227 6.25 -19.30 -8.11
CA VAL A 227 6.28 -18.34 -9.21
C VAL A 227 6.86 -19.03 -10.43
N LEU A 228 6.15 -18.95 -11.54
CA LEU A 228 6.50 -19.61 -12.80
C LEU A 228 6.82 -18.57 -13.88
N ASN A 229 7.72 -18.95 -14.77
CA ASN A 229 7.89 -18.24 -16.03
C ASN A 229 6.83 -18.68 -17.08
N GLN A 230 6.87 -18.06 -18.27
CA GLN A 230 5.91 -18.37 -19.34
C GLN A 230 6.02 -19.80 -19.88
N ASP A 231 7.13 -20.49 -19.64
CA ASP A 231 7.36 -21.89 -20.01
C ASP A 231 6.96 -22.87 -18.90
N ASN A 232 6.30 -22.39 -17.83
CA ASN A 232 5.90 -23.13 -16.63
C ASN A 232 7.09 -23.73 -15.85
N GLN A 233 8.25 -23.14 -15.92
CA GLN A 233 9.39 -23.48 -15.06
C GLN A 233 9.26 -22.71 -13.75
N LEU A 234 9.63 -23.37 -12.65
CA LEU A 234 9.71 -22.72 -11.33
C LEU A 234 10.94 -21.81 -11.32
N ILE A 235 10.74 -20.54 -11.06
CA ILE A 235 11.81 -19.52 -11.05
C ILE A 235 11.94 -18.79 -9.72
N GLY A 236 11.01 -19.01 -8.81
CA GLY A 236 11.02 -18.39 -7.49
C GLY A 236 9.79 -18.78 -6.69
N VAL A 237 9.69 -18.25 -5.49
CA VAL A 237 8.52 -18.37 -4.64
C VAL A 237 8.19 -17.02 -4.00
N ILE A 238 6.95 -16.85 -3.61
CA ILE A 238 6.50 -15.72 -2.81
C ILE A 238 6.04 -16.27 -1.47
N THR A 239 6.63 -15.80 -0.38
CA THR A 239 6.20 -16.20 0.96
C THR A 239 4.98 -15.40 1.41
N SER A 240 4.22 -15.94 2.35
CA SER A 240 3.09 -15.21 2.93
C SER A 240 3.54 -13.95 3.69
N GLN A 241 4.77 -13.93 4.19
CA GLN A 241 5.34 -12.76 4.87
C GLN A 241 5.54 -11.61 3.87
N LEU A 242 6.30 -11.83 2.80
CA LEU A 242 6.51 -10.83 1.73
C LEU A 242 5.19 -10.24 1.23
N LEU A 243 4.17 -11.10 1.09
CA LEU A 243 2.85 -10.67 0.64
C LEU A 243 2.11 -9.79 1.67
N VAL A 244 2.24 -10.09 2.96
CA VAL A 244 1.65 -9.25 4.03
C VAL A 244 2.33 -7.88 4.06
N ASP A 245 3.64 -7.84 3.92
CA ASP A 245 4.42 -6.61 3.93
C ASP A 245 4.01 -5.73 2.74
N MET A 246 3.95 -6.28 1.54
CA MET A 246 3.52 -5.55 0.34
C MET A 246 2.06 -5.07 0.38
N VAL A 247 1.13 -5.91 0.84
CA VAL A 247 -0.27 -5.48 1.01
C VAL A 247 -0.34 -4.33 2.01
N THR A 248 0.52 -4.32 3.01
CA THR A 248 0.60 -3.25 4.00
C THR A 248 1.14 -1.97 3.36
N ASP A 249 2.19 -2.06 2.55
CA ASP A 249 2.79 -0.92 1.85
C ASP A 249 1.83 -0.33 0.81
N GLU A 250 1.15 -1.18 0.03
CA GLU A 250 0.12 -0.74 -0.92
C GLU A 250 -1.04 -0.03 -0.20
N LEU A 251 -1.51 -0.56 0.95
CA LEU A 251 -2.54 0.09 1.75
C LEU A 251 -2.08 1.45 2.31
N ASN A 252 -0.82 1.56 2.73
CA ASN A 252 -0.24 2.81 3.22
C ASN A 252 -0.13 3.84 2.11
N ASP A 253 0.32 3.43 0.91
CA ASP A 253 0.42 4.30 -0.26
C ASP A 253 -0.97 4.76 -0.73
N ASP A 254 -1.95 3.87 -0.80
CA ASP A 254 -3.35 4.21 -1.08
C ASP A 254 -3.92 5.19 -0.06
N PHE A 255 -3.59 5.01 1.22
CA PHE A 255 -4.00 5.92 2.29
C PHE A 255 -3.34 7.30 2.14
N ALA A 256 -2.05 7.35 1.79
CA ALA A 256 -1.34 8.58 1.51
C ALA A 256 -1.95 9.33 0.30
N LYS A 257 -2.19 8.63 -0.79
CA LYS A 257 -2.86 9.18 -2.00
C LYS A 257 -4.27 9.70 -1.68
N LEU A 258 -5.06 8.94 -0.92
CA LEU A 258 -6.41 9.37 -0.49
C LEU A 258 -6.36 10.65 0.36
N ALA A 259 -5.32 10.83 1.16
CA ALA A 259 -5.07 12.05 1.93
C ALA A 259 -4.57 13.23 1.06
N GLY A 260 -4.22 12.99 -0.19
CA GLY A 260 -3.67 14.00 -1.11
C GLY A 260 -2.17 14.21 -0.92
N LEU A 261 -1.44 13.16 -0.58
CA LEU A 261 0.01 13.12 -0.57
C LEU A 261 0.51 12.51 -1.89
N SER A 262 1.73 12.82 -2.28
CA SER A 262 2.35 12.21 -3.46
C SER A 262 2.98 10.86 -3.16
N GLU A 263 3.40 10.65 -1.93
CA GLU A 263 4.09 9.47 -1.42
C GLU A 263 3.80 9.31 0.08
N GLU A 264 4.02 8.12 0.62
CA GLU A 264 3.98 7.88 2.06
C GLU A 264 4.97 8.81 2.80
N SER A 265 4.63 9.15 4.03
CA SER A 265 5.42 10.07 4.85
C SER A 265 5.85 9.39 6.14
N GLU A 266 7.15 9.33 6.36
CA GLU A 266 7.76 8.77 7.56
C GLU A 266 7.98 9.85 8.64
N ILE A 267 8.04 9.40 9.89
CA ILE A 267 8.33 10.31 11.04
C ILE A 267 9.76 10.86 10.95
N THR A 268 10.66 10.11 10.35
CA THR A 268 12.08 10.42 10.14
C THR A 268 12.32 11.42 9.01
N ASP A 269 11.35 11.61 8.12
CA ASP A 269 11.45 12.53 6.99
C ASP A 269 11.80 13.96 7.41
N SER A 270 12.75 14.57 6.73
CA SER A 270 13.09 15.98 6.94
C SER A 270 11.92 16.90 6.58
N LEU A 271 11.85 18.09 7.23
CA LEU A 271 10.79 19.09 6.95
C LEU A 271 10.68 19.45 5.46
N PHE A 272 11.81 19.45 4.74
CA PHE A 272 11.83 19.76 3.33
C PHE A 272 11.28 18.62 2.49
N LYS A 273 11.61 17.36 2.82
CA LYS A 273 11.06 16.15 2.17
C LYS A 273 9.54 16.09 2.38
N LEU A 274 9.06 16.29 3.63
CA LEU A 274 7.63 16.37 3.94
C LEU A 274 6.89 17.45 3.15
N ALA A 275 7.49 18.64 3.02
CA ALA A 275 6.91 19.72 2.23
C ALA A 275 6.83 19.35 0.74
N ARG A 276 7.89 18.74 0.20
CA ARG A 276 7.95 18.30 -1.21
C ARG A 276 6.85 17.28 -1.54
N LYS A 277 6.57 16.33 -0.64
CA LYS A 277 5.49 15.33 -0.81
C LYS A 277 4.08 15.95 -0.83
N ARG A 278 3.87 17.14 -0.23
CA ARG A 278 2.55 17.81 -0.07
C ARG A 278 2.31 18.93 -1.08
N VAL A 279 3.33 19.67 -1.45
CA VAL A 279 3.20 20.89 -2.28
C VAL A 279 2.54 20.62 -3.65
N PRO A 280 2.83 19.55 -4.41
CA PRO A 280 2.22 19.32 -5.72
C PRO A 280 0.69 19.30 -5.65
N TRP A 281 0.13 18.54 -4.72
CA TRP A 281 -1.32 18.46 -4.52
C TRP A 281 -1.92 19.78 -4.05
N LEU A 282 -1.26 20.48 -3.13
CA LEU A 282 -1.73 21.79 -2.64
C LEU A 282 -1.76 22.84 -3.75
N VAL A 283 -0.83 22.79 -4.71
CA VAL A 283 -0.84 23.68 -5.89
C VAL A 283 -2.04 23.38 -6.79
N ILE A 284 -2.34 22.10 -7.04
CA ILE A 284 -3.55 21.71 -7.80
C ILE A 284 -4.81 22.24 -7.11
N LEU A 285 -4.93 22.02 -5.80
CA LEU A 285 -6.07 22.48 -5.01
C LEU A 285 -6.18 24.01 -4.99
N LEU A 286 -5.05 24.73 -4.95
CA LEU A 286 -5.03 26.19 -5.04
C LEU A 286 -5.61 26.69 -6.37
N VAL A 287 -5.23 26.06 -7.48
CA VAL A 287 -5.75 26.39 -8.81
C VAL A 287 -7.26 26.12 -8.87
N LEU A 288 -7.71 24.96 -8.38
CA LEU A 288 -9.15 24.64 -8.30
C LEU A 288 -9.90 25.62 -7.41
N GLY A 289 -9.31 26.03 -6.28
CA GLY A 289 -9.88 27.06 -5.40
C GLY A 289 -10.04 28.42 -6.07
N LEU A 290 -9.08 28.81 -6.93
CA LEU A 290 -9.22 30.04 -7.75
C LEU A 290 -10.38 29.91 -8.75
N ILE A 291 -10.55 28.74 -9.39
CA ILE A 291 -11.69 28.47 -10.28
C ILE A 291 -13.01 28.59 -9.50
N THR A 292 -13.06 28.02 -8.30
CA THR A 292 -14.22 28.15 -7.38
C THR A 292 -14.57 29.60 -7.10
N SER A 293 -13.56 30.44 -6.82
CA SER A 293 -13.74 31.88 -6.60
C SER A 293 -14.26 32.61 -7.84
N LEU A 294 -13.80 32.24 -9.03
CA LEU A 294 -14.31 32.80 -10.30
C LEU A 294 -15.78 32.40 -10.53
N VAL A 295 -16.16 31.17 -10.22
CA VAL A 295 -17.56 30.72 -10.31
C VAL A 295 -18.46 31.54 -9.36
N ILE A 296 -18.02 31.78 -8.13
CA ILE A 296 -18.78 32.62 -7.16
C ILE A 296 -18.96 34.04 -7.70
N SER A 297 -17.94 34.64 -8.33
CA SER A 297 -18.04 35.99 -8.88
C SER A 297 -19.12 36.12 -9.95
N GLY A 298 -19.45 35.03 -10.65
CA GLY A 298 -20.56 35.01 -11.62
C GLY A 298 -21.95 35.18 -10.97
N TYR A 299 -22.06 35.06 -9.66
CA TYR A 299 -23.30 35.23 -8.89
C TYR A 299 -23.33 36.52 -8.04
N GLU A 300 -22.50 37.51 -8.37
CA GLU A 300 -22.38 38.80 -7.64
C GLU A 300 -23.73 39.48 -7.44
N GLU A 301 -24.62 39.46 -8.42
CA GLU A 301 -25.93 40.12 -8.34
C GLU A 301 -26.82 39.52 -7.24
N VAL A 302 -26.91 38.18 -7.12
CA VAL A 302 -27.72 37.53 -6.09
C VAL A 302 -27.08 37.69 -4.71
N VAL A 303 -25.74 37.62 -4.65
CA VAL A 303 -24.96 37.81 -3.42
C VAL A 303 -25.14 39.23 -2.88
N GLY A 304 -25.07 40.24 -3.74
CA GLY A 304 -25.26 41.65 -3.37
C GLY A 304 -26.68 42.00 -2.97
N THR A 305 -27.68 41.34 -3.59
CA THR A 305 -29.11 41.61 -3.30
C THR A 305 -29.57 40.90 -2.04
N ILE A 306 -29.05 39.69 -1.77
CA ILE A 306 -29.51 38.82 -0.67
C ILE A 306 -28.32 38.26 0.13
N PRO A 307 -27.67 39.11 0.93
CA PRO A 307 -26.43 38.69 1.64
C PRO A 307 -26.60 37.49 2.56
N ILE A 308 -27.82 37.20 3.02
CA ILE A 308 -28.09 36.08 3.96
C ILE A 308 -27.72 34.71 3.35
N ILE A 309 -27.80 34.58 2.03
CA ILE A 309 -27.45 33.30 1.38
C ILE A 309 -25.97 32.93 1.56
N VAL A 310 -25.09 33.94 1.70
CA VAL A 310 -23.65 33.72 1.89
C VAL A 310 -23.38 33.01 3.23
N PHE A 311 -24.20 33.26 4.27
CA PHE A 311 -24.01 32.62 5.58
C PHE A 311 -24.18 31.10 5.55
N PHE A 312 -24.99 30.60 4.62
CA PHE A 312 -25.25 29.16 4.50
C PHE A 312 -24.42 28.50 3.40
N GLN A 313 -23.60 29.24 2.67
CA GLN A 313 -22.70 28.71 1.64
C GLN A 313 -21.79 27.60 2.22
N SER A 314 -21.09 27.89 3.31
CA SER A 314 -20.15 26.93 3.94
C SER A 314 -20.86 25.64 4.39
N LEU A 315 -22.12 25.73 4.82
CA LEU A 315 -22.92 24.55 5.17
C LEU A 315 -23.16 23.66 3.94
N VAL A 316 -23.60 24.25 2.82
CA VAL A 316 -23.91 23.50 1.60
C VAL A 316 -22.64 22.88 1.01
N LEU A 317 -21.56 23.65 0.91
CA LEU A 317 -20.26 23.17 0.41
C LEU A 317 -19.70 22.04 1.28
N GLY A 318 -19.55 22.28 2.57
CA GLY A 318 -18.98 21.30 3.49
C GLY A 318 -19.73 19.98 3.52
N MET A 319 -21.08 20.03 3.51
CA MET A 319 -21.88 18.80 3.47
C MET A 319 -21.78 18.07 2.12
N SER A 320 -21.70 18.83 1.03
CA SER A 320 -21.50 18.29 -0.31
C SER A 320 -20.12 17.61 -0.46
N GLY A 321 -19.06 18.28 -0.02
CA GLY A 321 -17.71 17.74 -0.02
C GLY A 321 -17.61 16.44 0.80
N ASN A 322 -18.17 16.46 2.02
CA ASN A 322 -18.18 15.27 2.88
C ASN A 322 -18.95 14.08 2.25
N ALA A 323 -20.09 14.34 1.60
CA ALA A 323 -20.84 13.29 0.90
C ALA A 323 -20.01 12.68 -0.25
N GLY A 324 -19.26 13.52 -0.98
CA GLY A 324 -18.38 13.07 -2.05
C GLY A 324 -17.22 12.22 -1.57
N THR A 325 -16.54 12.64 -0.50
CA THR A 325 -15.42 11.87 0.06
C THR A 325 -15.87 10.55 0.69
N GLN A 326 -17.03 10.50 1.31
CA GLN A 326 -17.60 9.25 1.80
C GLN A 326 -17.92 8.29 0.65
N SER A 327 -18.50 8.78 -0.44
CA SER A 327 -18.78 7.95 -1.63
C SER A 327 -17.49 7.51 -2.36
N LEU A 328 -16.43 8.35 -2.36
CA LEU A 328 -15.12 7.99 -2.83
C LEU A 328 -14.58 6.78 -2.05
N ALA A 329 -14.51 6.89 -0.72
CA ALA A 329 -13.96 5.84 0.14
C ALA A 329 -14.71 4.49 -0.03
N VAL A 330 -16.06 4.52 -0.05
CA VAL A 330 -16.87 3.31 -0.30
C VAL A 330 -16.64 2.73 -1.69
N THR A 331 -16.38 3.58 -2.67
CA THR A 331 -16.16 3.14 -4.06
C THR A 331 -14.77 2.53 -4.21
N LEU A 332 -13.72 3.11 -3.62
CA LEU A 332 -12.37 2.54 -3.60
C LEU A 332 -12.40 1.14 -2.97
N GLN A 333 -13.00 1.00 -1.79
CA GLN A 333 -13.18 -0.30 -1.16
C GLN A 333 -13.93 -1.30 -2.07
N SER A 334 -14.98 -0.84 -2.78
CA SER A 334 -15.75 -1.71 -3.69
C SER A 334 -14.95 -2.11 -4.95
N ILE A 335 -13.98 -1.31 -5.37
CA ILE A 335 -13.07 -1.62 -6.49
C ILE A 335 -12.11 -2.73 -6.09
N SER A 336 -11.50 -2.65 -4.91
CA SER A 336 -10.60 -3.69 -4.38
C SER A 336 -11.32 -5.03 -4.16
N ASP A 337 -12.58 -5.00 -3.68
CA ASP A 337 -13.34 -6.22 -3.37
C ASP A 337 -13.92 -6.93 -4.60
N MET A 338 -14.08 -6.28 -5.76
CA MET A 338 -14.88 -6.82 -6.88
C MET A 338 -14.22 -6.62 -8.24
N LYS A 339 -14.17 -7.68 -9.05
CA LYS A 339 -13.88 -7.51 -10.49
C LYS A 339 -14.86 -6.54 -11.14
N LEU A 340 -14.33 -5.45 -11.71
CA LEU A 340 -15.10 -4.41 -12.37
C LEU A 340 -15.75 -4.91 -13.66
N SER A 341 -17.05 -5.17 -13.60
CA SER A 341 -17.90 -5.39 -14.77
C SER A 341 -18.82 -4.19 -14.99
N ARG A 342 -19.27 -3.96 -16.23
CA ARG A 342 -20.24 -2.87 -16.53
C ARG A 342 -21.48 -2.91 -15.63
N LYS A 343 -21.92 -4.11 -15.23
CA LYS A 343 -23.08 -4.31 -14.35
C LYS A 343 -22.77 -3.88 -12.92
N ASN A 344 -21.59 -4.21 -12.41
CA ASN A 344 -21.14 -3.84 -11.06
C ASN A 344 -20.92 -2.33 -10.96
N THR A 345 -20.27 -1.72 -11.95
CA THR A 345 -20.06 -0.26 -12.04
C THR A 345 -21.39 0.51 -11.94
N LEU A 346 -22.37 0.12 -12.75
CA LEU A 346 -23.69 0.76 -12.72
C LEU A 346 -24.41 0.55 -11.37
N LYS A 347 -24.26 -0.64 -10.77
CA LYS A 347 -24.83 -0.95 -9.46
C LYS A 347 -24.26 -0.07 -8.35
N ILE A 348 -22.93 0.16 -8.35
CA ILE A 348 -22.25 1.05 -7.40
C ILE A 348 -22.79 2.47 -7.56
N LEU A 349 -22.78 3.02 -8.77
CA LEU A 349 -23.27 4.39 -9.05
C LEU A 349 -24.72 4.60 -8.63
N LEU A 350 -25.61 3.65 -8.93
CA LEU A 350 -27.02 3.75 -8.54
C LEU A 350 -27.22 3.64 -7.03
N LYS A 351 -26.40 2.82 -6.35
CA LYS A 351 -26.44 2.67 -4.90
C LYS A 351 -25.98 3.96 -4.23
N GLU A 352 -24.87 4.55 -4.66
CA GLU A 352 -24.35 5.79 -4.11
C GLU A 352 -25.28 6.98 -4.42
N MET A 353 -25.87 7.07 -5.60
CA MET A 353 -26.90 8.06 -5.92
C MET A 353 -28.11 7.93 -4.98
N GLY A 354 -28.58 6.70 -4.73
CA GLY A 354 -29.67 6.45 -3.81
C GLY A 354 -29.34 6.84 -2.36
N THR A 355 -28.12 6.51 -1.92
CA THR A 355 -27.61 6.90 -0.60
C THR A 355 -27.51 8.41 -0.46
N GLY A 356 -26.92 9.10 -1.45
CA GLY A 356 -26.85 10.56 -1.49
C GLY A 356 -28.22 11.23 -1.47
N LEU A 357 -29.22 10.67 -2.18
CA LEU A 357 -30.60 11.16 -2.17
C LEU A 357 -31.25 11.04 -0.77
N ILE A 358 -31.07 9.91 -0.11
CA ILE A 358 -31.64 9.69 1.24
C ILE A 358 -30.98 10.62 2.25
N ILE A 359 -29.66 10.69 2.26
CA ILE A 359 -28.90 11.55 3.19
C ILE A 359 -29.22 13.02 2.91
N GLY A 360 -29.20 13.43 1.64
CA GLY A 360 -29.53 14.79 1.22
C GLY A 360 -30.96 15.21 1.60
N ALA A 361 -31.94 14.29 1.47
CA ALA A 361 -33.33 14.55 1.92
C ALA A 361 -33.40 14.71 3.44
N CYS A 362 -32.79 13.80 4.21
CA CYS A 362 -32.80 13.88 5.67
C CYS A 362 -32.14 15.17 6.18
N LEU A 363 -30.95 15.47 5.71
CA LEU A 363 -30.18 16.65 6.14
C LEU A 363 -30.75 17.95 5.58
N GLY A 364 -31.29 17.93 4.36
CA GLY A 364 -31.97 19.06 3.76
C GLY A 364 -33.23 19.43 4.52
N LEU A 365 -34.06 18.46 4.95
CA LEU A 365 -35.24 18.70 5.81
C LEU A 365 -34.85 19.18 7.21
N LEU A 366 -33.80 18.61 7.80
CA LEU A 366 -33.29 19.04 9.10
C LEU A 366 -32.79 20.49 9.04
N ALA A 367 -31.98 20.82 8.07
CA ALA A 367 -31.47 22.17 7.85
C ALA A 367 -32.60 23.15 7.57
N PHE A 368 -33.59 22.78 6.76
CA PHE A 368 -34.78 23.59 6.52
C PHE A 368 -35.49 23.95 7.83
N GLY A 369 -35.75 22.96 8.68
CA GLY A 369 -36.43 23.19 9.96
C GLY A 369 -35.64 24.09 10.91
N ILE A 370 -34.34 23.86 11.04
CA ILE A 370 -33.44 24.67 11.89
C ILE A 370 -33.35 26.11 11.37
N ILE A 371 -33.18 26.31 10.07
CA ILE A 371 -33.03 27.64 9.46
C ILE A 371 -34.32 28.43 9.59
N VAL A 372 -35.48 27.82 9.33
CA VAL A 372 -36.76 28.47 9.55
C VAL A 372 -36.87 28.93 11.01
N LEU A 373 -36.61 28.02 11.95
CA LEU A 373 -36.71 28.35 13.38
C LEU A 373 -35.76 29.49 13.75
N VAL A 374 -34.49 29.42 13.39
CA VAL A 374 -33.48 30.43 13.76
C VAL A 374 -33.79 31.79 13.14
N LEU A 375 -34.12 31.84 11.85
CA LEU A 375 -34.35 33.09 11.14
C LEU A 375 -35.71 33.74 11.54
N SER A 376 -36.72 32.95 11.91
CA SER A 376 -38.00 33.47 12.42
C SER A 376 -37.87 34.12 13.81
N LEU A 377 -36.82 33.81 14.57
CA LEU A 377 -36.56 34.49 15.84
C LEU A 377 -35.89 35.86 15.67
N ILE A 378 -35.43 36.18 14.46
CA ILE A 378 -34.78 37.44 14.14
C ILE A 378 -35.74 38.32 13.33
N PRO A 379 -36.36 39.38 13.91
CA PRO A 379 -37.41 40.16 13.22
C PRO A 379 -37.04 40.72 11.85
N SER A 380 -35.78 41.08 11.66
CA SER A 380 -35.25 41.61 10.37
C SER A 380 -35.12 40.55 9.27
N LEU A 381 -35.13 39.25 9.63
CA LEU A 381 -34.88 38.13 8.72
C LEU A 381 -36.12 37.21 8.57
N GLU A 382 -37.17 37.40 9.37
CA GLU A 382 -38.34 36.56 9.38
C GLU A 382 -38.99 36.42 7.99
N ALA A 383 -39.09 37.51 7.23
CA ALA A 383 -39.67 37.50 5.88
C ALA A 383 -38.88 36.67 4.87
N LEU A 384 -37.60 36.47 5.11
CA LEU A 384 -36.69 35.68 4.27
C LEU A 384 -36.50 34.24 4.74
N ALA A 385 -36.96 33.94 5.97
CA ALA A 385 -36.68 32.67 6.63
C ALA A 385 -37.10 31.46 5.80
N PHE A 386 -38.31 31.42 5.30
CA PHE A 386 -38.83 30.29 4.52
C PHE A 386 -38.11 30.11 3.21
N LYS A 387 -37.88 31.21 2.43
CA LYS A 387 -37.20 31.13 1.13
C LYS A 387 -35.74 30.71 1.28
N THR A 388 -35.04 31.25 2.26
CA THR A 388 -33.65 30.89 2.54
C THR A 388 -33.54 29.42 2.97
N ALA A 389 -34.37 28.97 3.91
CA ALA A 389 -34.42 27.60 4.38
C ALA A 389 -34.73 26.61 3.23
N PHE A 390 -35.70 26.96 2.37
CA PHE A 390 -36.03 26.15 1.20
C PHE A 390 -34.90 26.07 0.21
N SER A 391 -34.24 27.21 -0.10
CA SER A 391 -33.08 27.25 -0.95
C SER A 391 -31.94 26.33 -0.43
N VAL A 392 -31.59 26.44 0.85
CA VAL A 392 -30.55 25.63 1.48
C VAL A 392 -30.97 24.15 1.51
N GLY A 393 -32.17 23.82 1.91
CA GLY A 393 -32.66 22.45 2.03
C GLY A 393 -32.65 21.70 0.69
N VAL A 394 -33.16 22.34 -0.37
CA VAL A 394 -33.18 21.78 -1.73
C VAL A 394 -31.74 21.70 -2.29
N SER A 395 -30.93 22.71 -2.02
CA SER A 395 -29.50 22.68 -2.46
C SER A 395 -28.75 21.55 -1.81
N LEU A 396 -28.94 21.28 -0.52
CA LEU A 396 -28.34 20.12 0.17
C LEU A 396 -28.80 18.81 -0.48
N LEU A 397 -30.09 18.64 -0.75
CA LEU A 397 -30.61 17.45 -1.40
C LEU A 397 -29.91 17.21 -2.76
N VAL A 398 -29.88 18.22 -3.62
CA VAL A 398 -29.36 18.09 -4.99
C VAL A 398 -27.84 17.99 -4.98
N SER A 399 -27.14 18.85 -4.21
CA SER A 399 -25.68 18.86 -4.20
C SER A 399 -25.11 17.59 -3.57
N MET A 400 -25.64 17.10 -2.45
CA MET A 400 -25.16 15.85 -1.83
C MET A 400 -25.42 14.63 -2.73
N THR A 401 -26.56 14.58 -3.42
CA THR A 401 -26.82 13.52 -4.40
C THR A 401 -25.82 13.56 -5.56
N SER A 402 -25.58 14.77 -6.12
CA SER A 402 -24.62 14.96 -7.20
C SER A 402 -23.20 14.61 -6.76
N SER A 403 -22.81 15.01 -5.55
CA SER A 403 -21.48 14.75 -4.98
C SER A 403 -21.24 13.29 -4.72
N ALA A 404 -22.24 12.55 -4.26
CA ALA A 404 -22.15 11.10 -4.09
C ALA A 404 -21.91 10.40 -5.45
N VAL A 405 -22.60 10.85 -6.51
CA VAL A 405 -22.38 10.30 -7.86
C VAL A 405 -20.99 10.65 -8.37
N VAL A 406 -20.53 11.90 -8.21
CA VAL A 406 -19.21 12.35 -8.68
C VAL A 406 -18.09 11.64 -7.91
N GLY A 407 -18.22 11.56 -6.58
CA GLY A 407 -17.26 10.86 -5.72
C GLY A 407 -17.08 9.39 -6.09
N SER A 408 -18.14 8.74 -6.59
CA SER A 408 -18.07 7.36 -7.07
C SER A 408 -17.66 7.25 -8.54
N ALA A 409 -18.08 8.19 -9.39
CA ALA A 409 -17.83 8.08 -10.83
C ALA A 409 -16.35 8.29 -11.18
N ILE A 410 -15.66 9.19 -10.48
CA ILE A 410 -14.26 9.53 -10.77
C ILE A 410 -13.34 8.32 -10.59
N PRO A 411 -13.27 7.63 -9.43
CA PRO A 411 -12.42 6.46 -9.28
C PRO A 411 -12.77 5.34 -10.27
N LEU A 412 -14.07 5.11 -10.53
CA LEU A 412 -14.50 4.12 -11.53
C LEU A 412 -14.06 4.46 -12.97
N ILE A 413 -13.95 5.74 -13.30
CA ILE A 413 -13.43 6.20 -14.60
C ILE A 413 -11.92 6.01 -14.66
N LEU A 414 -11.19 6.37 -13.59
CA LEU A 414 -9.74 6.21 -13.50
C LEU A 414 -9.34 4.75 -13.67
N THR A 415 -9.95 3.83 -12.92
CA THR A 415 -9.73 2.39 -13.08
C THR A 415 -9.99 1.91 -14.52
N LYS A 416 -11.04 2.43 -15.16
CA LYS A 416 -11.35 2.03 -16.55
C LYS A 416 -10.30 2.47 -17.56
N ILE A 417 -9.63 3.59 -17.33
CA ILE A 417 -8.54 4.09 -18.17
C ILE A 417 -7.16 3.61 -17.71
N LYS A 418 -7.13 2.66 -16.76
CA LYS A 418 -5.92 2.09 -16.15
C LYS A 418 -5.05 3.14 -15.45
N VAL A 419 -5.68 4.08 -14.77
CA VAL A 419 -5.05 5.01 -13.84
C VAL A 419 -5.48 4.62 -12.44
N ASP A 420 -4.54 4.66 -11.51
CA ASP A 420 -4.78 4.34 -10.11
C ASP A 420 -5.96 5.17 -9.56
N PRO A 421 -7.04 4.51 -9.08
CA PRO A 421 -8.22 5.20 -8.55
C PRO A 421 -7.96 6.00 -7.27
N ALA A 422 -6.92 5.64 -6.48
CA ALA A 422 -6.56 6.34 -5.24
C ALA A 422 -6.05 7.77 -5.50
N VAL A 423 -5.54 8.04 -6.71
CA VAL A 423 -5.20 9.41 -7.15
C VAL A 423 -6.39 10.38 -7.07
N ALA A 424 -7.64 9.88 -7.10
CA ALA A 424 -8.83 10.70 -6.83
C ALA A 424 -8.93 11.07 -5.34
N SER A 425 -7.93 11.80 -4.82
CA SER A 425 -7.82 12.13 -3.41
C SER A 425 -9.05 12.82 -2.80
N GLY A 426 -9.25 12.63 -1.50
CA GLY A 426 -10.34 13.26 -0.76
C GLY A 426 -10.41 14.78 -0.96
N PRO A 427 -9.30 15.54 -0.79
CA PRO A 427 -9.26 16.98 -1.03
C PRO A 427 -9.61 17.38 -2.48
N PHE A 428 -9.20 16.60 -3.47
CA PHE A 428 -9.55 16.84 -4.87
C PHE A 428 -11.06 16.69 -5.11
N ILE A 429 -11.65 15.58 -4.64
CA ILE A 429 -13.08 15.33 -4.75
C ILE A 429 -13.89 16.42 -4.01
N THR A 430 -13.44 16.82 -2.82
CA THR A 430 -14.09 17.92 -2.06
C THR A 430 -14.11 19.20 -2.87
N THR A 431 -12.97 19.64 -3.41
CA THR A 431 -12.87 20.90 -4.16
C THR A 431 -13.69 20.87 -5.44
N LEU A 432 -13.73 19.73 -6.14
CA LEU A 432 -14.57 19.57 -7.32
C LEU A 432 -16.06 19.63 -6.98
N ASN A 433 -16.46 18.99 -5.88
CA ASN A 433 -17.83 19.02 -5.40
C ASN A 433 -18.24 20.40 -4.89
N ASP A 434 -17.31 21.20 -4.36
CA ASP A 434 -17.59 22.59 -3.97
C ASP A 434 -18.00 23.43 -5.18
N ILE A 435 -17.33 23.26 -6.33
CA ILE A 435 -17.72 23.96 -7.58
C ILE A 435 -19.16 23.58 -7.97
N ILE A 436 -19.49 22.29 -7.93
CA ILE A 436 -20.83 21.81 -8.30
C ILE A 436 -21.88 22.33 -7.29
N ALA A 437 -21.57 22.27 -6.00
CA ALA A 437 -22.46 22.73 -4.94
C ALA A 437 -22.73 24.24 -5.03
N ILE A 438 -21.71 25.05 -5.34
CA ILE A 438 -21.84 26.49 -5.56
C ILE A 438 -22.79 26.77 -6.72
N VAL A 439 -22.59 26.13 -7.86
CA VAL A 439 -23.46 26.30 -9.03
C VAL A 439 -24.91 25.95 -8.69
N ILE A 440 -25.14 24.82 -8.04
CA ILE A 440 -26.49 24.39 -7.62
C ILE A 440 -27.10 25.41 -6.63
N TYR A 441 -26.35 25.78 -5.60
CA TYR A 441 -26.85 26.63 -4.52
C TYR A 441 -27.19 28.03 -5.02
N TYR A 442 -26.26 28.69 -5.71
CA TYR A 442 -26.47 30.04 -6.17
C TYR A 442 -27.45 30.14 -7.36
N SER A 443 -27.49 29.14 -8.25
CA SER A 443 -28.52 29.08 -9.30
C SER A 443 -29.92 28.95 -8.70
N LEU A 444 -30.09 28.07 -7.72
CA LEU A 444 -31.38 27.92 -7.02
C LEU A 444 -31.76 29.19 -6.27
N ALA A 445 -30.81 29.84 -5.59
CA ALA A 445 -31.04 31.13 -4.93
C ALA A 445 -31.42 32.20 -5.95
N THR A 446 -30.76 32.29 -7.09
CA THR A 446 -31.09 33.24 -8.17
C THR A 446 -32.54 33.06 -8.65
N ILE A 447 -32.93 31.83 -8.94
CA ILE A 447 -34.29 31.50 -9.38
C ILE A 447 -35.33 31.90 -8.30
N LEU A 448 -35.10 31.56 -7.03
CA LEU A 448 -36.07 31.77 -5.97
C LEU A 448 -36.19 33.23 -5.52
N PHE A 449 -35.13 34.01 -5.58
CA PHE A 449 -35.11 35.36 -5.05
C PHE A 449 -35.18 36.43 -6.14
N LEU A 450 -34.52 36.24 -7.28
CA LEU A 450 -34.56 37.20 -8.37
C LEU A 450 -35.60 36.86 -9.42
N GLY A 451 -36.07 35.61 -9.48
CA GLY A 451 -37.08 35.19 -10.48
C GLY A 451 -36.60 35.07 -11.89
N ILE A 452 -35.25 34.90 -12.08
CA ILE A 452 -34.58 34.84 -13.36
C ILE A 452 -34.17 33.42 -13.70
#